data_f837de17fed7b099bfa51d4e51f08f0b
#
_entry.id   f837de17fed7b099bfa51d4e51f08f0b
#
_cell.length_a   1.000
_cell.length_b   1.000
_cell.length_c   1.000
_cell.angle_alpha   90.00
_cell.angle_beta   90.00
_cell.angle_gamma   90.00
#
_symmetry.space_group_name_H-M   'P 1'
#
loop_
_entity.id
_entity.type
_entity.pdbx_description
1 polymer ?
#
loop_
_entity_poly.entity_id
_entity_poly.type
_entity_poly.pdbx_seq_one_letter_code
_entity_poly.pdbx_strand_id
1 'polypeptide(L)'
;MAVVARYLLDTSAAARMPHRPVADRVVPLLSAGLLATCAALDLEAVYSARTPREYQGVRADRRLAYEYLPTEDEDWQRALSVQAALADAGRWRGAGMADLVISAVAERYRVTVLHYDADFASVAAVTGQATDWVVPAGSVP
;
A
#
# COMPACT_ATOMS: atom_id res chain seq x y z
N MET A 1 -9.10 11.16 15.51
CA MET A 1 -9.70 9.81 15.55
C MET A 1 -8.62 8.76 15.48
N ALA A 2 -8.68 7.81 16.37
CA ALA A 2 -7.65 6.76 16.41
C ALA A 2 -7.81 5.80 15.23
N VAL A 3 -6.69 5.48 14.56
CA VAL A 3 -6.64 4.49 13.50
C VAL A 3 -6.49 3.10 14.14
N VAL A 4 -7.37 2.17 13.77
CA VAL A 4 -7.37 0.80 14.25
C VAL A 4 -6.46 -0.08 13.40
N ALA A 5 -6.40 0.17 12.09
CA ALA A 5 -5.56 -0.58 11.17
C ALA A 5 -4.08 -0.52 11.56
N ARG A 6 -3.37 -1.61 11.26
CA ARG A 6 -1.92 -1.73 11.48
C ARG A 6 -1.13 -1.79 10.20
N TYR A 7 -1.78 -2.16 9.10
CA TYR A 7 -1.15 -2.35 7.80
C TYR A 7 -1.93 -1.63 6.71
N LEU A 8 -1.20 -0.99 5.82
CA LEU A 8 -1.73 -0.50 4.55
C LEU A 8 -1.39 -1.57 3.50
N LEU A 9 -2.43 -2.23 2.96
CA LEU A 9 -2.24 -3.34 2.02
C LEU A 9 -2.04 -2.82 0.61
N ASP A 10 -0.82 -2.97 0.10
CA ASP A 10 -0.50 -2.58 -1.27
C ASP A 10 -1.11 -3.55 -2.30
N THR A 11 -1.40 -3.03 -3.49
CA THR A 11 -1.93 -3.81 -4.61
C THR A 11 -1.02 -4.98 -4.98
N SER A 12 0.31 -4.82 -4.85
CA SER A 12 1.26 -5.89 -5.13
C SER A 12 1.06 -7.12 -4.23
N ALA A 13 0.68 -6.91 -2.98
CA ALA A 13 0.34 -8.00 -2.06
C ALA A 13 -1.07 -8.53 -2.34
N ALA A 14 -2.04 -7.64 -2.51
CA ALA A 14 -3.43 -8.01 -2.78
C ALA A 14 -3.57 -8.86 -4.06
N ALA A 15 -2.80 -8.55 -5.10
CA ALA A 15 -2.81 -9.29 -6.36
C ALA A 15 -2.32 -10.74 -6.21
N ARG A 16 -1.63 -11.04 -5.12
CA ARG A 16 -1.08 -12.37 -4.85
C ARG A 16 -1.91 -13.20 -3.87
N MET A 17 -3.10 -12.71 -3.51
CA MET A 17 -4.06 -13.45 -2.66
C MET A 17 -4.40 -14.86 -3.15
N PRO A 18 -4.42 -15.17 -4.49
CA PRO A 18 -4.61 -16.54 -4.95
C PRO A 18 -3.55 -17.52 -4.47
N HIS A 19 -2.37 -17.03 -4.09
CA HIS A 19 -1.32 -17.87 -3.51
C HIS A 19 -1.58 -18.08 -2.02
N ARG A 20 -1.69 -19.34 -1.61
CA ARG A 20 -2.07 -19.70 -0.24
C ARG A 20 -1.23 -19.04 0.85
N PRO A 21 0.11 -18.99 0.74
CA PRO A 21 0.91 -18.32 1.79
C PRO A 21 0.54 -16.85 1.98
N VAL A 22 0.16 -16.15 0.91
CA VAL A 22 -0.30 -14.76 0.97
C VAL A 22 -1.66 -14.67 1.64
N ALA A 23 -2.61 -15.50 1.23
CA ALA A 23 -3.95 -15.55 1.84
C ALA A 23 -3.87 -15.89 3.32
N ASP A 24 -3.02 -16.84 3.71
CA ASP A 24 -2.83 -17.25 5.10
C ASP A 24 -2.37 -16.08 5.98
N ARG A 25 -1.62 -15.15 5.42
CA ARG A 25 -1.21 -13.95 6.15
C ARG A 25 -2.27 -12.85 6.14
N VAL A 26 -2.88 -12.58 5.00
CA VAL A 26 -3.77 -11.43 4.79
C VAL A 26 -5.15 -11.65 5.36
N VAL A 27 -5.75 -12.82 5.18
CA VAL A 27 -7.13 -13.09 5.60
C VAL A 27 -7.36 -12.88 7.09
N PRO A 28 -6.49 -13.33 8.00
CA PRO A 28 -6.67 -13.04 9.44
C PRO A 28 -6.62 -11.54 9.75
N LEU A 29 -5.77 -10.77 9.08
CA LEU A 29 -5.69 -9.32 9.25
C LEU A 29 -6.95 -8.64 8.75
N LEU A 30 -7.45 -9.06 7.60
CA LEU A 30 -8.70 -8.57 7.02
C LEU A 30 -9.87 -8.82 7.97
N SER A 31 -10.00 -10.04 8.46
CA SER A 31 -11.08 -10.45 9.38
C SER A 31 -11.01 -9.71 10.71
N ALA A 32 -9.83 -9.34 11.16
CA ALA A 32 -9.64 -8.59 12.39
C ALA A 32 -9.81 -7.07 12.22
N GLY A 33 -10.06 -6.58 10.99
CA GLY A 33 -10.21 -5.14 10.73
C GLY A 33 -8.90 -4.36 10.82
N LEU A 34 -7.76 -5.00 10.58
CA LEU A 34 -6.43 -4.41 10.76
C LEU A 34 -5.80 -3.89 9.48
N LEU A 35 -6.53 -3.93 8.35
CA LEU A 35 -6.06 -3.45 7.06
C LEU A 35 -6.66 -2.10 6.70
N ALA A 36 -5.84 -1.24 6.14
CA ALA A 36 -6.21 0.08 5.67
C ALA A 36 -6.01 0.20 4.16
N THR A 37 -6.64 1.22 3.59
CA THR A 37 -6.44 1.68 2.22
C THR A 37 -6.33 3.20 2.17
N CYS A 38 -5.91 3.72 1.03
CA CYS A 38 -5.95 5.15 0.72
C CYS A 38 -6.42 5.33 -0.73
N ALA A 39 -6.67 6.58 -1.11
CA ALA A 39 -7.23 6.88 -2.44
C ALA A 39 -6.37 6.33 -3.59
N ALA A 40 -5.04 6.41 -3.50
CA ALA A 40 -4.16 5.89 -4.54
C ALA A 40 -4.35 4.39 -4.75
N LEU A 41 -4.48 3.62 -3.67
CA LEU A 41 -4.73 2.17 -3.74
C LEU A 41 -6.12 1.86 -4.28
N ASP A 42 -7.12 2.61 -3.88
CA ASP A 42 -8.48 2.43 -4.38
C ASP A 42 -8.57 2.71 -5.88
N LEU A 43 -7.89 3.77 -6.36
CA LEU A 43 -7.81 4.09 -7.78
C LEU A 43 -7.15 2.96 -8.57
N GLU A 44 -6.04 2.41 -8.08
CA GLU A 44 -5.38 1.28 -8.72
C GLU A 44 -6.28 0.04 -8.79
N ALA A 45 -6.96 -0.26 -7.70
CA ALA A 45 -7.82 -1.46 -7.61
C ALA A 45 -8.98 -1.42 -8.59
N VAL A 46 -9.66 -0.27 -8.73
CA VAL A 46 -10.81 -0.14 -9.65
C VAL A 46 -10.40 0.02 -11.10
N TYR A 47 -9.15 0.44 -11.36
CA TYR A 47 -8.64 0.65 -12.71
C TYR A 47 -8.68 -0.63 -13.56
N SER A 48 -8.51 -1.79 -12.95
CA SER A 48 -8.53 -3.09 -13.63
C SER A 48 -9.93 -3.64 -13.89
N ALA A 49 -10.98 -2.97 -13.40
CA ALA A 49 -12.36 -3.40 -13.64
C ALA A 49 -12.71 -3.35 -15.14
N ARG A 50 -13.43 -4.37 -15.62
CA ARG A 50 -13.75 -4.53 -17.05
C ARG A 50 -15.11 -3.97 -17.42
N THR A 51 -16.01 -3.78 -16.44
CA THR A 51 -17.37 -3.28 -16.64
C THR A 51 -17.71 -2.27 -15.54
N PRO A 52 -18.68 -1.36 -15.79
CA PRO A 52 -19.17 -0.46 -14.75
C PRO A 52 -19.69 -1.20 -13.52
N ARG A 53 -20.32 -2.36 -13.71
CA ARG A 53 -20.82 -3.17 -12.60
C ARG A 53 -19.70 -3.74 -11.75
N GLU A 54 -18.65 -4.26 -12.38
CA GLU A 54 -17.45 -4.73 -11.68
C GLU A 54 -16.77 -3.60 -10.92
N TYR A 55 -16.65 -2.43 -11.55
CA TYR A 55 -16.12 -1.22 -10.92
C TYR A 55 -16.87 -0.88 -9.63
N GLN A 56 -18.21 -0.85 -9.67
CA GLN A 56 -19.02 -0.53 -8.50
C GLN A 56 -18.88 -1.60 -7.41
N GLY A 57 -18.81 -2.87 -7.79
CA GLY A 57 -18.62 -3.98 -6.86
C GLY A 57 -17.27 -3.88 -6.13
N VAL A 58 -16.20 -3.64 -6.84
CA VAL A 58 -14.86 -3.48 -6.25
C VAL A 58 -14.84 -2.30 -5.28
N ARG A 59 -15.43 -1.16 -5.66
CA ARG A 59 -15.51 -0.01 -4.76
C ARG A 59 -16.28 -0.32 -3.48
N ALA A 60 -17.43 -0.97 -3.60
CA ALA A 60 -18.25 -1.32 -2.44
C ALA A 60 -17.53 -2.28 -1.50
N ASP A 61 -16.90 -3.32 -2.06
CA ASP A 61 -16.15 -4.31 -1.30
C ASP A 61 -15.00 -3.67 -0.53
N ARG A 62 -14.27 -2.77 -1.16
CA ARG A 62 -13.13 -2.10 -0.52
C ARG A 62 -13.56 -1.21 0.64
N ARG A 63 -14.70 -0.52 0.53
CA ARG A 63 -15.26 0.29 1.63
C ARG A 63 -15.57 -0.55 2.86
N LEU A 64 -16.02 -1.78 2.66
CA LEU A 64 -16.35 -2.68 3.76
C LEU A 64 -15.11 -3.35 4.36
N ALA A 65 -14.11 -3.63 3.51
CA ALA A 65 -12.95 -4.42 3.88
C ALA A 65 -11.87 -3.60 4.62
N TYR A 66 -11.68 -2.33 4.25
CA TYR A 66 -10.53 -1.54 4.68
C TYR A 66 -10.91 -0.28 5.43
N GLU A 67 -10.08 0.08 6.41
CA GLU A 67 -10.14 1.41 7.02
C GLU A 67 -9.56 2.43 6.04
N TYR A 68 -10.29 3.49 5.73
CA TYR A 68 -9.83 4.51 4.80
C TYR A 68 -8.93 5.52 5.50
N LEU A 69 -7.73 5.75 4.96
CA LEU A 69 -6.79 6.75 5.43
C LEU A 69 -6.77 7.92 4.43
N PRO A 70 -7.26 9.10 4.80
CA PRO A 70 -7.24 10.27 3.92
C PRO A 70 -5.83 10.66 3.50
N THR A 71 -5.70 11.10 2.26
CA THR A 71 -4.46 11.68 1.73
C THR A 71 -4.53 13.19 1.83
N GLU A 72 -3.54 13.81 2.45
CA GLU A 72 -3.44 15.24 2.63
C GLU A 72 -2.34 15.84 1.78
N ASP A 73 -2.32 17.15 1.59
CA ASP A 73 -1.24 17.80 0.84
C ASP A 73 0.14 17.51 1.44
N GLU A 74 0.21 17.41 2.76
CA GLU A 74 1.47 17.06 3.43
C GLU A 74 2.04 15.71 2.99
N ASP A 75 1.20 14.76 2.57
CA ASP A 75 1.65 13.46 2.05
C ASP A 75 2.30 13.62 0.69
N TRP A 76 1.76 14.49 -0.16
CA TRP A 76 2.37 14.83 -1.45
C TRP A 76 3.71 15.55 -1.25
N GLN A 77 3.80 16.47 -0.32
CA GLN A 77 5.05 17.17 0.01
C GLN A 77 6.08 16.18 0.57
N ARG A 78 5.65 15.25 1.41
CA ARG A 78 6.52 14.19 1.91
C ARG A 78 7.02 13.29 0.78
N ALA A 79 6.15 12.92 -0.16
CA ALA A 79 6.52 12.13 -1.34
C ALA A 79 7.61 12.82 -2.16
N LEU A 80 7.50 14.13 -2.39
CA LEU A 80 8.53 14.92 -3.08
C LEU A 80 9.86 14.90 -2.30
N SER A 81 9.80 15.04 -0.99
CA SER A 81 10.97 15.01 -0.11
C SER A 81 11.68 13.65 -0.16
N VAL A 82 10.92 12.55 -0.16
CA VAL A 82 11.47 11.19 -0.26
C VAL A 82 12.09 10.96 -1.63
N GLN A 83 11.43 11.42 -2.70
CA GLN A 83 12.00 11.34 -4.04
C GLN A 83 13.34 12.09 -4.13
N ALA A 84 13.45 13.26 -3.51
CA ALA A 84 14.70 14.01 -3.46
C ALA A 84 15.80 13.22 -2.74
N ALA A 85 15.47 12.54 -1.64
CA ALA A 85 16.42 11.67 -0.93
C ALA A 85 16.86 10.47 -1.80
N LEU A 86 15.93 9.88 -2.57
CA LEU A 86 16.27 8.85 -3.54
C LEU A 86 17.17 9.39 -4.65
N ALA A 87 16.92 10.62 -5.10
CA ALA A 87 17.76 11.28 -6.11
C ALA A 87 19.20 11.47 -5.60
N ASP A 88 19.38 11.89 -4.35
CA ASP A 88 20.69 12.03 -3.73
C ASP A 88 21.46 10.70 -3.70
N ALA A 89 20.73 9.59 -3.59
CA ALA A 89 21.28 8.23 -3.66
C ALA A 89 21.39 7.71 -5.11
N GLY A 90 21.10 8.52 -6.13
CA GLY A 90 21.09 8.13 -7.54
C GLY A 90 19.91 7.23 -7.94
N ARG A 91 18.83 7.20 -7.17
CA ARG A 91 17.73 6.25 -7.33
C ARG A 91 16.35 6.90 -7.36
N TRP A 92 16.20 8.11 -7.91
CA TRP A 92 14.90 8.80 -7.93
C TRP A 92 13.80 8.06 -8.71
N ARG A 93 14.17 7.09 -9.57
CA ARG A 93 13.23 6.22 -10.28
C ARG A 93 12.98 4.89 -9.55
N GLY A 94 13.53 4.72 -8.35
CA GLY A 94 13.37 3.51 -7.54
C GLY A 94 11.99 3.35 -6.92
N ALA A 95 11.12 4.35 -7.03
CA ALA A 95 9.72 4.26 -6.63
C ALA A 95 8.91 5.21 -7.49
N GLY A 96 7.74 4.77 -7.94
CA GLY A 96 6.81 5.58 -8.71
C GLY A 96 5.99 6.54 -7.84
N MET A 97 5.22 7.40 -8.48
CA MET A 97 4.38 8.40 -7.80
C MET A 97 3.40 7.75 -6.81
N ALA A 98 2.73 6.68 -7.21
CA ALA A 98 1.79 5.98 -6.35
C ALA A 98 2.48 5.40 -5.12
N ASP A 99 3.61 4.72 -5.29
CA ASP A 99 4.36 4.13 -4.17
C ASP A 99 4.84 5.18 -3.18
N LEU A 100 5.27 6.33 -3.68
CA LEU A 100 5.73 7.44 -2.85
C LEU A 100 4.59 8.02 -2.00
N VAL A 101 3.43 8.26 -2.58
CA VAL A 101 2.30 8.82 -1.83
C VAL A 101 1.67 7.79 -0.88
N ILE A 102 1.59 6.53 -1.29
CA ILE A 102 1.15 5.42 -0.43
C ILE A 102 2.04 5.33 0.81
N SER A 103 3.35 5.36 0.60
CA SER A 103 4.34 5.33 1.68
C SER A 103 4.21 6.53 2.61
N ALA A 104 3.99 7.73 2.06
CA ALA A 104 3.81 8.94 2.86
C ALA A 104 2.56 8.86 3.75
N VAL A 105 1.45 8.39 3.22
CA VAL A 105 0.21 8.18 3.98
C VAL A 105 0.45 7.19 5.11
N ALA A 106 1.07 6.06 4.81
CA ALA A 106 1.37 5.03 5.81
C ALA A 106 2.26 5.58 6.92
N GLU A 107 3.29 6.34 6.57
CA GLU A 107 4.21 6.94 7.54
C GLU A 107 3.47 7.89 8.48
N ARG A 108 2.61 8.75 7.96
CA ARG A 108 1.86 9.72 8.76
C ARG A 108 0.91 9.05 9.74
N TYR A 109 0.24 7.98 9.33
CA TYR A 109 -0.68 7.22 10.20
C TYR A 109 0.02 6.14 11.04
N ARG A 110 1.34 5.97 10.88
CA ARG A 110 2.13 4.97 11.61
C ARG A 110 1.63 3.55 11.40
N VAL A 111 1.23 3.24 10.17
CA VAL A 111 0.90 1.87 9.75
C VAL A 111 2.03 1.33 8.89
N THR A 112 2.18 0.00 8.90
CA THR A 112 3.19 -0.68 8.09
C THR A 112 2.65 -0.91 6.68
N VAL A 113 3.42 -0.60 5.64
CA VAL A 113 3.07 -0.99 4.27
C VAL A 113 3.31 -2.48 4.11
N LEU A 114 2.25 -3.23 3.83
CA LEU A 114 2.32 -4.67 3.56
C LEU A 114 2.30 -4.86 2.04
N HIS A 115 3.39 -5.35 1.47
CA HIS A 115 3.64 -5.30 0.02
C HIS A 115 4.33 -6.55 -0.51
N TYR A 116 4.44 -6.60 -1.84
CA TYR A 116 5.28 -7.56 -2.55
C TYR A 116 5.99 -6.86 -3.72
N ASP A 117 6.67 -5.73 -3.41
CA ASP A 117 7.35 -4.89 -4.38
C ASP A 117 8.59 -4.26 -3.73
N ALA A 118 9.76 -4.50 -4.34
CA ALA A 118 11.04 -3.99 -3.84
C ALA A 118 11.10 -2.46 -3.78
N ASP A 119 10.24 -1.74 -4.50
CA ASP A 119 10.19 -0.28 -4.48
C ASP A 119 9.93 0.26 -3.07
N PHE A 120 9.09 -0.43 -2.29
CA PHE A 120 8.85 -0.05 -0.90
C PHE A 120 10.08 -0.26 0.00
N ALA A 121 10.87 -1.28 -0.28
CA ALA A 121 12.15 -1.46 0.42
C ALA A 121 13.12 -0.32 0.11
N SER A 122 13.12 0.19 -1.12
CA SER A 122 13.92 1.35 -1.52
C SER A 122 13.51 2.61 -0.78
N VAL A 123 12.20 2.84 -0.63
CA VAL A 123 11.68 3.96 0.16
C VAL A 123 12.07 3.81 1.63
N ALA A 124 11.92 2.63 2.20
CA ALA A 124 12.27 2.37 3.60
C ALA A 124 13.77 2.60 3.87
N ALA A 125 14.63 2.33 2.89
CA ALA A 125 16.08 2.55 3.02
C ALA A 125 16.44 4.03 3.25
N VAL A 126 15.64 4.97 2.74
CA VAL A 126 15.90 6.42 2.90
C VAL A 126 15.02 7.06 3.98
N THR A 127 13.92 6.44 4.39
CA THR A 127 12.99 7.00 5.37
C THR A 127 13.06 6.32 6.74
N GLY A 128 13.46 5.06 6.78
CA GLY A 128 13.36 4.24 7.99
C GLY A 128 11.94 3.83 8.36
N GLN A 129 10.93 4.12 7.50
CA GLN A 129 9.55 3.75 7.81
C GLN A 129 9.32 2.25 7.80
N ALA A 130 8.27 1.80 8.51
CA ALA A 130 7.91 0.41 8.58
C ALA A 130 7.29 -0.06 7.25
N THR A 131 7.94 -1.02 6.62
CA THR A 131 7.42 -1.78 5.47
C THR A 131 7.69 -3.25 5.69
N ASP A 132 6.86 -4.10 5.12
CA ASP A 132 7.00 -5.55 5.32
C ASP A 132 6.57 -6.30 4.06
N TRP A 133 7.36 -7.27 3.66
CA TRP A 133 6.98 -8.21 2.61
C TRP A 133 5.84 -9.07 3.11
N VAL A 134 4.78 -9.21 2.33
CA VAL A 134 3.63 -10.05 2.70
C VAL A 134 4.01 -11.52 2.87
N VAL A 135 4.94 -11.98 2.04
CA VAL A 135 5.69 -13.23 2.15
C VAL A 135 7.11 -12.96 1.68
N PRO A 136 8.10 -13.82 1.96
CA PRO A 136 9.47 -13.56 1.53
C PRO A 136 9.57 -13.25 0.04
N ALA A 137 10.39 -12.27 -0.32
CA ALA A 137 10.60 -11.85 -1.71
C ALA A 137 10.99 -13.06 -2.57
N GLY A 138 10.35 -13.19 -3.75
CA GLY A 138 10.61 -14.27 -4.69
C GLY A 138 10.00 -15.62 -4.32
N SER A 139 9.29 -15.73 -3.18
CA SER A 139 8.69 -17.00 -2.75
C SER A 139 7.40 -17.38 -3.50
N VAL A 140 6.73 -16.41 -4.12
CA VAL A 140 5.57 -16.61 -5.00
C VAL A 140 5.74 -15.81 -6.29
N PRO A 141 5.10 -16.25 -7.40
CA PRO A 141 5.13 -15.49 -8.67
C PRO A 141 4.56 -14.09 -8.56
#